data_9f1452517fdfced3fe63e1dde7dea903
#
_entry.id   9f1452517fdfced3fe63e1dde7dea903
#
_cell.length_a   1.000
_cell.length_b   1.000
_cell.length_c   1.000
_cell.angle_alpha   90.00
_cell.angle_beta   90.00
_cell.angle_gamma   90.00
#
_symmetry.space_group_name_H-M   'P 1'
#
loop_
_entity.id
_entity.type
_entity.pdbx_description
1 polymer ?
#
loop_
_entity_poly.entity_id
_entity_poly.type
_entity_poly.pdbx_seq_one_letter_code
_entity_poly.pdbx_strand_id
1 'polypeptide(L)'
;MFRNAYGAEPRFELVLKAIATFERTDMISTDSDYDEYLRGDTEALSEGALRGLELFRGKANCIRCHNGEYLTDQRYHNLGAPQHELFNEDPLRQVALRYQHYIRGVPEPVYRGANRDLGLYYTTKVAADKGKFRTPPLRYLLYTAPYMHNGVFETLDEVVDFYNEGGGDLSLIHI
;
A
#
# COMPACT_ATOMS: atom_id res chain seq x y z
N MET A 1 -12.79 15.92 -25.52
CA MET A 1 -12.79 15.99 -24.04
C MET A 1 -11.43 16.45 -23.53
N PHE A 2 -10.31 15.73 -23.77
CA PHE A 2 -8.97 16.09 -23.25
C PHE A 2 -8.49 17.49 -23.69
N ARG A 3 -8.61 17.84 -24.98
CA ARG A 3 -8.28 19.18 -25.49
C ARG A 3 -9.07 20.29 -24.80
N ASN A 4 -10.33 20.06 -24.47
CA ASN A 4 -11.16 21.05 -23.78
C ASN A 4 -10.71 21.28 -22.32
N ALA A 5 -10.22 20.23 -21.67
CA ALA A 5 -9.77 20.32 -20.28
C ALA A 5 -8.34 20.88 -20.14
N TYR A 6 -7.45 20.59 -21.08
CA TYR A 6 -6.02 20.92 -20.98
C TYR A 6 -5.52 21.90 -22.07
N GLY A 7 -6.35 22.28 -23.04
CA GLY A 7 -5.96 23.15 -24.16
C GLY A 7 -4.90 22.54 -25.09
N ALA A 8 -4.63 21.24 -24.96
CA ALA A 8 -3.54 20.56 -25.67
C ALA A 8 -3.90 19.11 -26.03
N GLU A 9 -3.14 18.53 -26.94
CA GLU A 9 -3.19 17.10 -27.23
C GLU A 9 -2.73 16.26 -26.03
N PRO A 10 -3.19 15.00 -25.91
CA PRO A 10 -2.73 14.09 -24.89
C PRO A 10 -1.20 13.93 -24.94
N ARG A 11 -0.54 14.24 -23.82
CA ARG A 11 0.88 13.97 -23.56
C ARG A 11 0.97 13.18 -22.27
N PHE A 12 2.00 12.38 -22.14
CA PHE A 12 2.19 11.50 -20.98
C PHE A 12 2.06 12.27 -19.65
N GLU A 13 2.72 13.41 -19.53
CA GLU A 13 2.66 14.27 -18.33
C GLU A 13 1.24 14.76 -18.01
N LEU A 14 0.48 15.16 -19.04
CA LEU A 14 -0.90 15.63 -18.85
C LEU A 14 -1.85 14.47 -18.51
N VAL A 15 -1.58 13.27 -19.03
CA VAL A 15 -2.34 12.06 -18.67
C VAL A 15 -2.09 11.72 -17.20
N LEU A 16 -0.83 11.73 -16.75
CA LEU A 16 -0.51 11.50 -15.32
C LEU A 16 -1.15 12.56 -14.42
N LYS A 17 -1.16 13.84 -14.87
CA LYS A 17 -1.82 14.90 -14.13
C LYS A 17 -3.33 14.72 -14.06
N ALA A 18 -3.96 14.24 -15.13
CA ALA A 18 -5.40 13.93 -15.15
C ALA A 18 -5.74 12.82 -14.16
N ILE A 19 -4.97 11.73 -14.18
CA ILE A 19 -5.13 10.59 -13.25
C ILE A 19 -4.95 11.07 -11.81
N ALA A 20 -3.87 11.78 -11.51
CA ALA A 20 -3.62 12.28 -10.17
C ALA A 20 -4.66 13.30 -9.69
N THR A 21 -5.30 14.04 -10.62
CA THR A 21 -6.41 14.94 -10.28
C THR A 21 -7.65 14.12 -9.94
N PHE A 22 -8.00 13.14 -10.77
CA PHE A 22 -9.12 12.24 -10.52
C PHE A 22 -8.98 11.52 -9.17
N GLU A 23 -7.81 10.98 -8.86
CA GLU A 23 -7.54 10.35 -7.56
C GLU A 23 -7.78 11.32 -6.39
N ARG A 24 -7.43 12.59 -6.54
CA ARG A 24 -7.59 13.59 -5.47
C ARG A 24 -9.00 14.16 -5.35
N THR A 25 -9.81 14.08 -6.39
CA THR A 25 -11.16 14.69 -6.38
C THR A 25 -12.27 13.67 -6.28
N ASP A 26 -12.19 12.58 -7.03
CA ASP A 26 -13.30 11.65 -7.19
C ASP A 26 -13.10 10.31 -6.44
N MET A 27 -11.83 9.96 -6.13
CA MET A 27 -11.52 8.75 -5.38
C MET A 27 -11.33 8.98 -3.87
N ILE A 28 -11.57 10.19 -3.40
CA ILE A 28 -11.51 10.50 -1.97
C ILE A 28 -12.87 10.23 -1.35
N SER A 29 -12.92 9.31 -0.41
CA SER A 29 -14.07 9.13 0.45
C SER A 29 -13.89 9.96 1.73
N THR A 30 -14.89 10.78 1.98
CA THR A 30 -15.02 11.57 3.21
C THR A 30 -16.42 11.43 3.82
N ASP A 31 -17.11 10.34 3.50
CA ASP A 31 -18.50 10.05 3.85
C ASP A 31 -18.68 8.69 4.54
N SER A 32 -17.61 8.14 5.12
CA SER A 32 -17.69 6.93 5.92
C SER A 32 -18.17 7.23 7.34
N ASP A 33 -18.68 6.19 8.03
CA ASP A 33 -19.07 6.29 9.46
C ASP A 33 -17.92 6.85 10.32
N TYR A 34 -16.67 6.56 9.96
CA TYR A 34 -15.51 7.12 10.62
C TYR A 34 -15.39 8.64 10.40
N ASP A 35 -15.70 9.13 9.21
CA ASP A 35 -15.69 10.56 8.92
C ASP A 35 -16.82 11.29 9.65
N GLU A 36 -17.98 10.68 9.79
CA GLU A 36 -19.09 11.21 10.57
C GLU A 36 -18.74 11.29 12.07
N TYR A 37 -18.11 10.23 12.58
CA TYR A 37 -17.58 10.23 13.94
C TYR A 37 -16.58 11.36 14.17
N LEU A 38 -15.66 11.59 13.22
CA LEU A 38 -14.69 12.70 13.33
C LEU A 38 -15.35 14.09 13.24
N ARG A 39 -16.52 14.19 12.59
CA ARG A 39 -17.34 15.42 12.55
C ARG A 39 -18.17 15.64 13.81
N GLY A 40 -18.18 14.70 14.75
CA GLY A 40 -18.81 14.80 16.05
C GLY A 40 -20.06 13.93 16.25
N ASP A 41 -20.43 13.11 15.29
CA ASP A 41 -21.47 12.09 15.45
C ASP A 41 -20.93 10.90 16.23
N THR A 42 -21.12 10.89 17.53
CA THR A 42 -20.62 9.85 18.43
C THR A 42 -21.32 8.50 18.26
N GLU A 43 -22.47 8.46 17.59
CA GLU A 43 -23.24 7.25 17.32
C GLU A 43 -22.92 6.62 15.96
N ALA A 44 -22.15 7.29 15.11
CA ALA A 44 -21.79 6.81 13.79
C ALA A 44 -20.98 5.49 13.81
N LEU A 45 -20.17 5.27 14.85
CA LEU A 45 -19.41 4.04 15.01
C LEU A 45 -20.07 3.08 16.01
N SER A 46 -20.13 1.81 15.66
CA SER A 46 -20.53 0.76 16.60
C SER A 46 -19.54 0.66 17.77
N GLU A 47 -20.00 0.10 18.91
CA GLU A 47 -19.11 -0.16 20.06
C GLU A 47 -17.89 -1.02 19.68
N GLY A 48 -18.04 -1.98 18.75
CA GLY A 48 -16.96 -2.80 18.24
C GLY A 48 -15.93 -1.94 17.47
N ALA A 49 -16.41 -1.05 16.61
CA ALA A 49 -15.57 -0.13 15.85
C ALA A 49 -14.83 0.87 16.75
N LEU A 50 -15.47 1.36 17.80
CA LEU A 50 -14.85 2.23 18.81
C LEU A 50 -13.70 1.50 19.54
N ARG A 51 -13.93 0.27 20.00
CA ARG A 51 -12.86 -0.56 20.61
C ARG A 51 -11.71 -0.80 19.62
N GLY A 52 -12.03 -1.09 18.35
CA GLY A 52 -11.04 -1.23 17.28
C GLY A 52 -10.21 0.04 17.06
N LEU A 53 -10.88 1.20 17.08
CA LEU A 53 -10.23 2.50 16.95
C LEU A 53 -9.28 2.81 18.12
N GLU A 54 -9.65 2.44 19.33
CA GLU A 54 -8.78 2.54 20.51
C GLU A 54 -7.53 1.67 20.37
N LEU A 55 -7.68 0.43 19.91
CA LEU A 55 -6.55 -0.45 19.63
C LEU A 55 -5.67 0.11 18.53
N PHE A 56 -6.26 0.57 17.43
CA PHE A 56 -5.56 1.16 16.28
C PHE A 56 -4.70 2.36 16.69
N ARG A 57 -5.22 3.23 17.54
CA ARG A 57 -4.53 4.43 18.05
C ARG A 57 -3.58 4.14 19.20
N GLY A 58 -3.87 3.11 19.97
CA GLY A 58 -3.17 2.73 21.18
C GLY A 58 -2.25 1.51 20.98
N LYS A 59 -2.62 0.40 21.59
CA LYS A 59 -1.76 -0.80 21.72
C LYS A 59 -1.25 -1.33 20.39
N ALA A 60 -2.09 -1.39 19.36
CA ALA A 60 -1.69 -1.88 18.05
C ALA A 60 -0.84 -0.89 17.24
N ASN A 61 -0.77 0.38 17.69
CA ASN A 61 0.11 1.43 17.16
C ASN A 61 0.01 1.63 15.62
N CYS A 62 -1.08 1.26 14.99
CA CYS A 62 -1.29 1.38 13.54
C CYS A 62 -1.25 2.84 13.08
N ILE A 63 -1.68 3.75 13.96
CA ILE A 63 -1.68 5.20 13.70
C ILE A 63 -0.28 5.77 13.46
N ARG A 64 0.78 5.07 13.82
CA ARG A 64 2.15 5.50 13.56
C ARG A 64 2.43 5.71 12.07
N CYS A 65 1.88 4.84 11.23
CA CYS A 65 2.00 4.91 9.78
C CYS A 65 0.69 5.31 9.11
N HIS A 66 -0.45 4.90 9.68
CA HIS A 66 -1.77 5.16 9.14
C HIS A 66 -2.45 6.32 9.88
N ASN A 67 -2.02 7.55 9.59
CA ASN A 67 -2.51 8.77 10.21
C ASN A 67 -3.01 9.80 9.19
N GLY A 68 -3.58 10.90 9.69
CA GLY A 68 -4.12 11.97 8.87
C GLY A 68 -5.43 11.58 8.17
N GLU A 69 -5.91 12.47 7.32
CA GLU A 69 -7.20 12.35 6.62
C GLU A 69 -7.30 11.09 5.74
N TYR A 70 -6.19 10.72 5.11
CA TYR A 70 -6.13 9.54 4.23
C TYR A 70 -5.65 8.28 4.94
N LEU A 71 -5.38 8.32 6.24
CA LEU A 71 -4.83 7.20 7.01
C LEU A 71 -3.53 6.65 6.39
N THR A 72 -2.61 7.55 6.06
CA THR A 72 -1.28 7.24 5.51
C THR A 72 -0.28 8.33 5.85
N ASP A 73 0.93 7.96 6.24
CA ASP A 73 2.06 8.87 6.40
C ASP A 73 2.80 9.15 5.07
N GLN A 74 2.38 8.51 4.00
CA GLN A 74 2.96 8.55 2.66
C GLN A 74 4.46 8.17 2.60
N ARG A 75 5.00 7.59 3.66
CA ARG A 75 6.39 7.15 3.74
C ARG A 75 6.53 5.71 3.23
N TYR A 76 7.77 5.25 3.19
CA TYR A 76 8.10 3.91 2.70
C TYR A 76 8.62 3.05 3.84
N HIS A 77 8.01 1.88 4.01
CA HIS A 77 8.34 0.94 5.06
C HIS A 77 8.55 -0.47 4.49
N ASN A 78 9.45 -1.24 5.12
CA ASN A 78 9.59 -2.65 4.83
C ASN A 78 8.91 -3.43 5.96
N LEU A 79 7.83 -4.10 5.61
CA LEU A 79 7.02 -4.91 6.54
C LEU A 79 7.40 -6.39 6.50
N GLY A 80 8.27 -6.79 5.58
CA GLY A 80 8.61 -8.18 5.37
C GLY A 80 7.44 -9.04 4.87
N ALA A 81 6.46 -8.42 4.18
CA ALA A 81 5.32 -9.18 3.66
C ALA A 81 5.79 -10.41 2.87
N PRO A 82 5.19 -11.60 3.14
CA PRO A 82 5.61 -12.84 2.50
C PRO A 82 5.38 -12.79 0.99
N GLN A 83 6.13 -13.61 0.26
CA GLN A 83 5.88 -13.77 -1.16
C GLN A 83 4.61 -14.59 -1.36
N HIS A 84 3.82 -14.21 -2.35
CA HIS A 84 2.61 -14.95 -2.71
C HIS A 84 2.97 -16.40 -3.13
N GLU A 85 2.22 -17.38 -2.69
CA GLU A 85 2.50 -18.80 -2.95
C GLU A 85 2.62 -19.12 -4.43
N LEU A 86 1.74 -18.56 -5.26
CA LEU A 86 1.75 -18.72 -6.70
C LEU A 86 3.07 -18.28 -7.37
N PHE A 87 3.90 -17.47 -6.69
CA PHE A 87 5.20 -17.09 -7.22
C PHE A 87 6.14 -18.29 -7.35
N ASN A 88 6.10 -19.21 -6.40
CA ASN A 88 6.95 -20.40 -6.41
C ASN A 88 6.43 -21.47 -7.38
N GLU A 89 5.13 -21.48 -7.63
CA GLU A 89 4.46 -22.47 -8.48
C GLU A 89 4.49 -22.10 -9.96
N ASP A 90 4.58 -20.82 -10.28
CA ASP A 90 4.53 -20.30 -11.66
C ASP A 90 5.90 -19.74 -12.11
N PRO A 91 6.69 -20.48 -12.90
CA PRO A 91 7.97 -20.01 -13.43
C PRO A 91 7.86 -18.73 -14.26
N LEU A 92 6.73 -18.46 -14.92
CA LEU A 92 6.52 -17.23 -15.69
C LEU A 92 6.47 -16.00 -14.79
N ARG A 93 5.90 -16.11 -13.59
CA ARG A 93 5.92 -15.02 -12.61
C ARG A 93 7.34 -14.69 -12.16
N GLN A 94 8.17 -15.70 -11.95
CA GLN A 94 9.59 -15.51 -11.60
C GLN A 94 10.38 -14.84 -12.73
N VAL A 95 10.17 -15.27 -13.97
CA VAL A 95 10.79 -14.65 -15.15
C VAL A 95 10.31 -13.21 -15.32
N ALA A 96 9.01 -12.97 -15.18
CA ALA A 96 8.43 -11.63 -15.30
C ALA A 96 8.99 -10.69 -14.24
N LEU A 97 9.11 -11.14 -12.98
CA LEU A 97 9.71 -10.34 -11.90
C LEU A 97 11.17 -9.99 -12.21
N ARG A 98 12.00 -10.98 -12.61
CA ARG A 98 13.41 -10.75 -12.94
C ARG A 98 13.57 -9.82 -14.14
N TYR A 99 12.70 -9.96 -15.14
CA TYR A 99 12.67 -9.04 -16.28
C TYR A 99 12.31 -7.61 -15.86
N GLN A 100 11.33 -7.44 -14.99
CA GLN A 100 11.02 -6.12 -14.43
C GLN A 100 12.21 -5.51 -13.67
N HIS A 101 12.95 -6.31 -12.91
CA HIS A 101 14.18 -5.86 -12.28
C HIS A 101 15.21 -5.39 -13.29
N TYR A 102 15.42 -6.20 -14.34
CA TYR A 102 16.36 -5.90 -15.42
C TYR A 102 16.04 -4.57 -16.12
N ILE A 103 14.80 -4.38 -16.59
CA ILE A 103 14.39 -3.16 -17.31
C ILE A 103 14.43 -1.90 -16.44
N ARG A 104 14.40 -2.06 -15.11
CA ARG A 104 14.54 -0.96 -14.13
C ARG A 104 16.00 -0.73 -13.72
N GLY A 105 16.94 -1.31 -14.44
CA GLY A 105 18.38 -1.10 -14.22
C GLY A 105 18.90 -1.67 -12.90
N VAL A 106 18.29 -2.76 -12.40
CA VAL A 106 18.84 -3.49 -11.25
C VAL A 106 20.06 -4.27 -11.72
N PRO A 107 21.19 -4.22 -10.98
CA PRO A 107 22.40 -4.95 -11.35
C PRO A 107 22.17 -6.47 -11.45
N GLU A 108 22.87 -7.11 -12.38
CA GLU A 108 22.72 -8.52 -12.69
C GLU A 108 22.83 -9.46 -11.49
N PRO A 109 23.81 -9.33 -10.58
CA PRO A 109 23.88 -10.18 -9.40
C PRO A 109 22.66 -10.08 -8.49
N VAL A 110 21.94 -8.93 -8.50
CA VAL A 110 20.75 -8.69 -7.70
C VAL A 110 19.52 -9.28 -8.37
N TYR A 111 19.29 -8.99 -9.68
CA TYR A 111 18.06 -9.47 -10.31
C TYR A 111 18.07 -10.98 -10.58
N ARG A 112 19.23 -11.60 -10.81
CA ARG A 112 19.28 -13.06 -10.98
C ARG A 112 18.84 -13.84 -9.75
N GLY A 113 19.18 -13.32 -8.56
CA GLY A 113 18.78 -13.91 -7.29
C GLY A 113 17.45 -13.40 -6.73
N ALA A 114 16.80 -12.46 -7.42
CA ALA A 114 15.58 -11.86 -6.90
C ALA A 114 14.42 -12.87 -6.89
N ASN A 115 13.82 -13.01 -5.73
CA ASN A 115 12.63 -13.83 -5.47
C ASN A 115 11.46 -13.01 -4.91
N ARG A 116 11.60 -11.69 -4.81
CA ARG A 116 10.59 -10.75 -4.34
C ARG A 116 10.72 -9.39 -5.02
N ASP A 117 9.66 -8.61 -4.97
CA ASP A 117 9.68 -7.21 -5.41
C ASP A 117 10.62 -6.38 -4.52
N LEU A 118 11.43 -5.52 -5.14
CA LEU A 118 12.40 -4.68 -4.44
C LEU A 118 11.85 -3.29 -4.07
N GLY A 119 10.61 -3.00 -4.41
CA GLY A 119 9.91 -1.76 -4.01
C GLY A 119 10.67 -0.49 -4.38
N LEU A 120 10.88 0.38 -3.39
CA LEU A 120 11.53 1.68 -3.55
C LEU A 120 12.94 1.61 -4.15
N TYR A 121 13.65 0.50 -3.96
CA TYR A 121 14.99 0.28 -4.53
C TYR A 121 15.02 0.46 -6.05
N TYR A 122 13.95 0.19 -6.77
CA TYR A 122 13.90 0.41 -8.21
C TYR A 122 14.17 1.86 -8.62
N THR A 123 13.80 2.80 -7.77
CA THR A 123 13.98 4.23 -8.02
C THR A 123 15.28 4.74 -7.41
N THR A 124 15.54 4.41 -6.16
CA THR A 124 16.66 5.01 -5.41
C THR A 124 17.99 4.31 -5.64
N LYS A 125 17.99 3.02 -5.97
CA LYS A 125 19.18 2.15 -6.02
C LYS A 125 19.96 2.05 -4.69
N VAL A 126 19.37 2.54 -3.60
CA VAL A 126 19.97 2.47 -2.25
C VAL A 126 19.63 1.11 -1.64
N ALA A 127 20.64 0.37 -1.19
CA ALA A 127 20.48 -0.99 -0.66
C ALA A 127 19.49 -1.07 0.53
N ALA A 128 19.46 -0.05 1.38
CA ALA A 128 18.56 0.06 2.53
C ALA A 128 17.09 0.26 2.14
N ASP A 129 16.78 0.53 0.86
CA ASP A 129 15.43 0.74 0.37
C ASP A 129 14.81 -0.52 -0.27
N LYS A 130 15.53 -1.63 -0.26
CA LYS A 130 15.01 -2.91 -0.76
C LYS A 130 13.79 -3.36 0.06
N GLY A 131 12.70 -3.69 -0.65
CA GLY A 131 11.48 -4.19 -0.03
C GLY A 131 10.67 -3.13 0.72
N LYS A 132 11.00 -1.85 0.59
CA LYS A 132 10.17 -0.77 1.11
C LYS A 132 9.06 -0.43 0.13
N PHE A 133 7.84 -0.36 0.64
CA PHE A 133 6.66 0.06 -0.09
C PHE A 133 6.02 1.26 0.59
N ARG A 134 5.35 2.09 -0.19
CA ARG A 134 4.64 3.25 0.34
C ARG A 134 3.47 2.78 1.20
N THR A 135 3.26 3.43 2.34
CA THR A 135 2.07 3.22 3.17
C THR A 135 0.82 3.55 2.36
N PRO A 136 -0.05 2.58 2.07
CA PRO A 136 -1.30 2.84 1.36
C PRO A 136 -2.30 3.56 2.28
N PRO A 137 -3.25 4.33 1.72
CA PRO A 137 -4.38 4.81 2.48
C PRO A 137 -5.26 3.64 2.93
N LEU A 138 -5.90 3.77 4.11
CA LEU A 138 -6.84 2.76 4.63
C LEU A 138 -8.31 3.14 4.34
N ARG A 139 -8.56 3.77 3.20
CA ARG A 139 -9.91 4.09 2.74
C ARG A 139 -10.44 2.98 1.85
N TYR A 140 -11.73 2.63 1.98
CA TYR A 140 -12.43 1.62 1.16
C TYR A 140 -11.85 0.20 1.19
N LEU A 141 -11.18 -0.19 2.26
CA LEU A 141 -10.51 -1.50 2.35
C LEU A 141 -11.43 -2.69 2.06
N LEU A 142 -12.71 -2.60 2.41
CA LEU A 142 -13.69 -3.67 2.13
C LEU A 142 -13.83 -4.02 0.64
N TYR A 143 -13.43 -3.11 -0.25
CA TYR A 143 -13.59 -3.26 -1.70
C TYR A 143 -12.28 -3.48 -2.43
N THR A 144 -11.15 -3.56 -1.71
CA THR A 144 -9.80 -3.54 -2.33
C THR A 144 -8.97 -4.79 -2.05
N ALA A 145 -9.61 -5.88 -1.63
CA ALA A 145 -8.94 -7.18 -1.56
C ALA A 145 -8.42 -7.60 -2.97
N PRO A 146 -7.33 -8.38 -3.05
CA PRO A 146 -6.46 -8.83 -1.96
C PRO A 146 -5.49 -7.75 -1.47
N TYR A 147 -4.94 -7.94 -0.26
CA TYR A 147 -4.17 -6.95 0.47
C TYR A 147 -2.66 -7.15 0.35
N MET A 148 -1.92 -6.14 0.82
CA MET A 148 -0.48 -5.93 0.67
C MET A 148 -0.09 -5.59 -0.79
N HIS A 149 1.20 -5.25 -1.01
CA HIS A 149 1.69 -4.84 -2.32
C HIS A 149 1.65 -5.94 -3.40
N ASN A 150 1.55 -7.18 -2.99
CA ASN A 150 1.56 -8.36 -3.86
C ASN A 150 0.26 -9.19 -3.76
N GLY A 151 -0.73 -8.71 -3.01
CA GLY A 151 -2.02 -9.38 -2.86
C GLY A 151 -1.93 -10.70 -2.10
N VAL A 152 -1.00 -10.84 -1.16
CA VAL A 152 -0.76 -12.12 -0.45
C VAL A 152 -1.86 -12.48 0.54
N PHE A 153 -2.61 -11.51 1.04
CA PHE A 153 -3.70 -11.73 1.99
C PHE A 153 -5.06 -11.44 1.34
N GLU A 154 -5.98 -12.37 1.47
CA GLU A 154 -7.32 -12.28 0.91
C GLU A 154 -8.28 -11.53 1.85
N THR A 155 -8.00 -11.51 3.14
CA THR A 155 -8.87 -10.94 4.17
C THR A 155 -8.15 -9.92 5.05
N LEU A 156 -8.92 -9.02 5.68
CA LEU A 156 -8.39 -8.08 6.67
C LEU A 156 -7.97 -8.79 7.96
N ASP A 157 -8.58 -9.92 8.29
CA ASP A 157 -8.20 -10.72 9.46
C ASP A 157 -6.78 -11.25 9.30
N GLU A 158 -6.43 -11.79 8.12
CA GLU A 158 -5.06 -12.22 7.81
C GLU A 158 -4.05 -11.07 7.90
N VAL A 159 -4.44 -9.87 7.46
CA VAL A 159 -3.60 -8.67 7.60
C VAL A 159 -3.36 -8.33 9.07
N VAL A 160 -4.41 -8.37 9.89
CA VAL A 160 -4.30 -8.08 11.33
C VAL A 160 -3.46 -9.13 12.03
N ASP A 161 -3.65 -10.40 11.70
CA ASP A 161 -2.86 -11.51 12.26
C ASP A 161 -1.37 -11.35 11.91
N PHE A 162 -1.06 -11.03 10.65
CA PHE A 162 0.32 -10.74 10.21
C PHE A 162 0.97 -9.62 11.04
N TYR A 163 0.25 -8.54 11.31
CA TYR A 163 0.76 -7.46 12.14
C TYR A 163 0.88 -7.85 13.62
N ASN A 164 -0.06 -8.66 14.12
CA ASN A 164 -0.05 -9.16 15.51
C ASN A 164 1.13 -10.09 15.78
N GLU A 165 1.62 -10.79 14.76
CA GLU A 165 2.85 -11.59 14.81
C GLU A 165 4.15 -10.75 14.69
N GLY A 166 4.02 -9.45 14.50
CA GLY A 166 5.16 -8.53 14.39
C GLY A 166 5.61 -8.25 12.95
N GLY A 167 4.84 -8.66 11.95
CA GLY A 167 5.21 -8.57 10.54
C GLY A 167 6.13 -9.73 10.11
N GLY A 168 6.75 -9.62 8.95
CA GLY A 168 7.66 -10.65 8.45
C GLY A 168 9.12 -10.46 8.92
N ASP A 169 9.98 -11.39 8.54
CA ASP A 169 11.39 -11.51 8.98
C ASP A 169 12.26 -10.24 8.85
N LEU A 170 11.87 -9.31 8.00
CA LEU A 170 12.57 -8.04 7.76
C LEU A 170 11.80 -6.84 8.29
N SER A 171 10.72 -7.08 9.04
CA SER A 171 9.88 -6.01 9.56
C SER A 171 10.63 -5.15 10.58
N LEU A 172 10.48 -3.84 10.44
CA LEU A 172 10.91 -2.86 11.45
C LEU A 172 9.79 -2.58 12.46
N ILE A 173 8.68 -3.29 12.36
CA ILE A 173 7.52 -3.14 13.22
C ILE A 173 7.53 -4.28 14.23
N HIS A 174 7.97 -3.99 15.42
CA HIS A 174 7.73 -4.83 16.59
C HIS A 174 6.62 -4.14 17.40
N ILE A 175 5.44 -4.71 17.38
CA ILE A 175 4.30 -4.27 18.20
C ILE A 175 4.38 -4.93 19.58
#